data_17b0daab65aa2afbea2bf4907947dd99
#
_entry.id   17b0daab65aa2afbea2bf4907947dd99
#
_cell.length_a   1.000
_cell.length_b   1.000
_cell.length_c   1.000
_cell.angle_alpha   90.00
_cell.angle_beta   90.00
_cell.angle_gamma   90.00
#
_symmetry.space_group_name_H-M   'P 1'
#
loop_
_entity.id
_entity.type
_entity.pdbx_description
1 polymer ?
#
loop_
_entity_poly.entity_id
_entity_poly.type
_entity_poly.pdbx_seq_one_letter_code
_entity_poly.pdbx_strand_id
1 'polypeptide(L)'
;MDNWNVKPQKAITTPDERAYICEKYGIDVLYEYPFDNEIAGMLPEEFLKYFLKEKLNAGFVVIGADWRFGKNRSGDAALLKAYEDKYCYSSYVIEKETYNNTEISSTWIRNEIEKSDLSTVKKLLGYDYFFKGKVVHGKQLGRTIGFPKSEAKRS
;
A
#
# COMPACT_ATOMS: atom_id res chain seq x y z
N MET A 1 -7.10 26.91 -4.55
CA MET A 1 -5.72 26.68 -5.07
C MET A 1 -5.04 25.80 -4.06
N ASP A 2 -5.19 24.49 -4.22
CA ASP A 2 -4.72 23.52 -3.24
C ASP A 2 -3.33 23.06 -3.62
N ASN A 3 -2.34 23.57 -2.87
CA ASN A 3 -0.93 23.19 -2.99
C ASN A 3 -0.72 21.73 -2.50
N TRP A 4 -1.03 20.73 -3.33
CA TRP A 4 -0.56 19.37 -3.17
C TRP A 4 0.93 19.27 -3.59
N ASN A 5 1.77 20.13 -2.99
CA ASN A 5 3.23 20.06 -3.16
C ASN A 5 3.84 18.97 -2.24
N VAL A 6 3.21 17.80 -2.16
CA VAL A 6 3.84 16.65 -1.57
C VAL A 6 4.70 16.03 -2.66
N LYS A 7 6.04 16.12 -2.53
CA LYS A 7 6.95 15.37 -3.40
C LYS A 7 6.46 13.92 -3.44
N PRO A 8 6.25 13.33 -4.64
CA PRO A 8 5.80 11.95 -4.73
C PRO A 8 6.80 11.07 -3.98
N GLN A 9 6.36 10.50 -2.87
CA GLN A 9 7.19 9.57 -2.12
C GLN A 9 7.37 8.31 -2.99
N LYS A 10 8.61 7.84 -3.11
CA LYS A 10 8.90 6.59 -3.82
C LYS A 10 8.06 5.47 -3.21
N ALA A 11 7.29 4.77 -4.03
CA ALA A 11 6.53 3.62 -3.60
C ALA A 11 7.48 2.51 -3.11
N ILE A 12 7.16 1.83 -2.02
CA ILE A 12 7.92 0.67 -1.52
C ILE A 12 7.77 -0.48 -2.51
N THR A 13 6.57 -0.65 -3.07
CA THR A 13 6.24 -1.67 -4.06
C THR A 13 5.59 -1.02 -5.29
N THR A 14 5.88 -1.54 -6.48
CA THR A 14 5.14 -1.22 -7.70
C THR A 14 3.76 -1.90 -7.68
N PRO A 15 2.80 -1.52 -8.56
CA PRO A 15 1.53 -2.24 -8.69
C PRO A 15 1.71 -3.75 -8.93
N ASP A 16 2.61 -4.14 -9.84
CA ASP A 16 2.89 -5.55 -10.14
C ASP A 16 3.48 -6.32 -8.95
N GLU A 17 4.37 -5.67 -8.18
CA GLU A 17 4.94 -6.25 -6.97
C GLU A 17 3.87 -6.42 -5.90
N ARG A 18 2.95 -5.47 -5.78
CA ARG A 18 1.81 -5.52 -4.85
C ARG A 18 0.84 -6.65 -5.24
N ALA A 19 0.49 -6.75 -6.52
CA ALA A 19 -0.34 -7.85 -7.01
C ALA A 19 0.28 -9.22 -6.69
N TYR A 20 1.58 -9.38 -6.91
CA TYR A 20 2.30 -10.60 -6.56
C TYR A 20 2.27 -10.91 -5.05
N ILE A 21 2.42 -9.89 -4.20
CA ILE A 21 2.33 -10.07 -2.74
C ILE A 21 0.91 -10.51 -2.35
N CYS A 22 -0.13 -9.85 -2.89
CA CYS A 22 -1.52 -10.22 -2.64
C CYS A 22 -1.80 -11.68 -3.03
N GLU A 23 -1.38 -12.10 -4.23
CA GLU A 23 -1.50 -13.49 -4.69
C GLU A 23 -0.80 -14.47 -3.74
N LYS A 24 0.44 -14.17 -3.34
CA LYS A 24 1.21 -15.01 -2.40
C LYS A 24 0.52 -15.18 -1.04
N TYR A 25 -0.21 -14.18 -0.58
CA TYR A 25 -0.97 -14.23 0.67
C TYR A 25 -2.41 -14.74 0.49
N GLY A 26 -2.77 -15.24 -0.69
CA GLY A 26 -4.07 -15.85 -0.95
C GLY A 26 -5.21 -14.84 -1.11
N ILE A 27 -4.91 -13.63 -1.52
CA ILE A 27 -5.91 -12.63 -1.88
C ILE A 27 -6.44 -12.96 -3.28
N ASP A 28 -7.73 -13.22 -3.40
CA ASP A 28 -8.37 -13.63 -4.65
C ASP A 28 -8.54 -12.47 -5.63
N VAL A 29 -8.81 -11.27 -5.12
CA VAL A 29 -9.06 -10.08 -5.95
C VAL A 29 -8.34 -8.86 -5.39
N LEU A 30 -7.49 -8.24 -6.19
CA LEU A 30 -6.94 -6.91 -5.92
C LEU A 30 -7.73 -5.88 -6.74
N TYR A 31 -8.48 -5.03 -6.04
CA TYR A 31 -9.27 -3.98 -6.66
C TYR A 31 -8.54 -2.64 -6.58
N GLU A 32 -7.93 -2.23 -7.68
CA GLU A 32 -7.30 -0.91 -7.79
C GLU A 32 -8.27 0.07 -8.45
N TYR A 33 -8.68 1.09 -7.70
CA TYR A 33 -9.59 2.10 -8.18
C TYR A 33 -8.86 3.42 -8.41
N PRO A 34 -9.05 4.10 -9.55
CA PRO A 34 -8.48 5.42 -9.78
C PRO A 34 -8.96 6.41 -8.73
N PHE A 35 -8.04 7.05 -8.03
CA PHE A 35 -8.36 8.09 -7.05
C PHE A 35 -8.40 9.44 -7.77
N ASP A 36 -9.59 9.83 -8.21
CA ASP A 36 -9.85 11.07 -8.90
C ASP A 36 -10.54 12.12 -8.00
N ASN A 37 -10.87 13.28 -8.58
CA ASN A 37 -11.53 14.37 -7.85
C ASN A 37 -12.96 14.00 -7.40
N GLU A 38 -13.66 13.12 -8.09
CA GLU A 38 -14.98 12.64 -7.71
C GLU A 38 -14.89 11.84 -6.41
N ILE A 39 -14.01 10.86 -6.38
CA ILE A 39 -13.75 10.04 -5.18
C ILE A 39 -13.21 10.88 -4.03
N ALA A 40 -12.27 11.78 -4.32
CA ALA A 40 -11.70 12.68 -3.31
C ALA A 40 -12.74 13.65 -2.70
N GLY A 41 -13.77 14.00 -3.46
CA GLY A 41 -14.89 14.86 -3.05
C GLY A 41 -16.04 14.14 -2.36
N MET A 42 -16.08 12.82 -2.40
CA MET A 42 -17.17 11.98 -1.91
C MET A 42 -17.29 12.07 -0.37
N LEU A 43 -18.49 12.31 0.14
CA LEU A 43 -18.72 12.28 1.59
C LEU A 43 -18.43 10.88 2.16
N PRO A 44 -18.02 10.77 3.43
CA PRO A 44 -17.70 9.46 4.01
C PRO A 44 -18.85 8.45 3.91
N GLU A 45 -20.08 8.86 4.16
CA GLU A 45 -21.25 7.98 4.06
C GLU A 45 -21.53 7.53 2.63
N GLU A 46 -21.32 8.42 1.67
CA GLU A 46 -21.45 8.11 0.24
C GLU A 46 -20.36 7.12 -0.20
N PHE A 47 -19.13 7.29 0.30
CA PHE A 47 -18.03 6.37 0.08
C PHE A 47 -18.37 4.96 0.60
N LEU A 48 -18.88 4.82 1.82
CA LEU A 48 -19.28 3.53 2.38
C LEU A 48 -20.39 2.88 1.54
N LYS A 49 -21.42 3.66 1.17
CA LYS A 49 -22.52 3.19 0.35
C LYS A 49 -22.02 2.71 -1.02
N TYR A 50 -21.27 3.54 -1.70
CA TYR A 50 -20.79 3.26 -3.06
C TYR A 50 -19.83 2.07 -3.09
N PHE A 51 -18.75 2.10 -2.28
CA PHE A 51 -17.76 1.04 -2.32
C PHE A 51 -18.18 -0.21 -1.59
N LEU A 52 -18.58 -0.12 -0.31
CA LEU A 52 -18.81 -1.33 0.48
C LEU A 52 -20.13 -2.00 0.12
N LYS A 53 -21.19 -1.22 -0.10
CA LYS A 53 -22.51 -1.80 -0.39
C LYS A 53 -22.73 -2.07 -1.88
N GLU A 54 -22.56 -1.06 -2.74
CA GLU A 54 -23.01 -1.17 -4.14
C GLU A 54 -21.95 -1.87 -5.02
N LYS A 55 -20.65 -1.56 -4.86
CA LYS A 55 -19.59 -2.13 -5.70
C LYS A 55 -19.09 -3.48 -5.20
N LEU A 56 -18.80 -3.61 -3.92
CA LEU A 56 -18.16 -4.80 -3.35
C LEU A 56 -19.16 -5.74 -2.68
N ASN A 57 -20.35 -5.26 -2.29
CA ASN A 57 -21.30 -6.01 -1.48
C ASN A 57 -20.61 -6.71 -0.30
N ALA A 58 -19.77 -5.96 0.42
CA ALA A 58 -18.90 -6.48 1.45
C ALA A 58 -19.69 -7.04 2.62
N GLY A 59 -19.40 -8.27 3.03
CA GLY A 59 -19.96 -8.88 4.24
C GLY A 59 -19.06 -8.68 5.47
N PHE A 60 -17.73 -8.51 5.23
CA PHE A 60 -16.75 -8.26 6.29
C PHE A 60 -15.68 -7.30 5.80
N VAL A 61 -15.33 -6.32 6.64
CA VAL A 61 -14.39 -5.25 6.30
C VAL A 61 -13.28 -5.21 7.34
N VAL A 62 -12.03 -5.26 6.89
CA VAL A 62 -10.86 -5.15 7.77
C VAL A 62 -10.10 -3.88 7.42
N ILE A 63 -9.82 -3.06 8.42
CA ILE A 63 -9.09 -1.79 8.26
C ILE A 63 -8.00 -1.63 9.31
N GLY A 64 -7.00 -0.80 9.03
CA GLY A 64 -6.06 -0.34 10.05
C GLY A 64 -6.66 0.79 10.90
N ALA A 65 -6.23 0.93 12.15
CA ALA A 65 -6.73 1.94 13.09
C ALA A 65 -6.55 3.39 12.61
N ASP A 66 -5.58 3.65 11.74
CA ASP A 66 -5.31 4.97 11.16
C ASP A 66 -5.96 5.21 9.80
N TRP A 67 -6.78 4.26 9.34
CA TRP A 67 -7.48 4.41 8.06
C TRP A 67 -8.47 5.58 8.10
N ARG A 68 -8.43 6.39 7.07
CA ARG A 68 -9.31 7.54 6.88
C ARG A 68 -9.81 7.57 5.45
N PHE A 69 -11.09 7.89 5.27
CA PHE A 69 -11.75 7.88 3.98
C PHE A 69 -12.71 9.06 3.80
N GLY A 70 -13.19 9.23 2.57
CA GLY A 70 -14.10 10.30 2.20
C GLY A 70 -13.42 11.68 2.19
N LYS A 71 -14.23 12.69 1.87
CA LYS A 71 -13.79 14.08 1.72
C LYS A 71 -13.04 14.57 2.95
N ASN A 72 -11.89 15.17 2.72
CA ASN A 72 -11.01 15.70 3.78
C ASN A 72 -10.59 14.63 4.82
N ARG A 73 -10.65 13.33 4.47
CA ARG A 73 -10.33 12.23 5.39
C ARG A 73 -11.20 12.22 6.65
N SER A 74 -12.45 12.69 6.55
CA SER A 74 -13.36 12.86 7.69
C SER A 74 -14.03 11.56 8.14
N GLY A 75 -13.99 10.50 7.33
CA GLY A 75 -14.42 9.16 7.73
C GLY A 75 -13.32 8.41 8.49
N ASP A 76 -13.71 7.63 9.48
CA ASP A 76 -12.82 6.83 10.34
C ASP A 76 -13.45 5.47 10.73
N ALA A 77 -12.75 4.72 11.57
CA ALA A 77 -13.21 3.42 12.06
C ALA A 77 -14.54 3.50 12.84
N ALA A 78 -14.78 4.59 13.57
CA ALA A 78 -16.01 4.76 14.33
C ALA A 78 -17.21 4.94 13.39
N LEU A 79 -17.05 5.75 12.34
CA LEU A 79 -18.08 5.92 11.31
C LEU A 79 -18.32 4.61 10.54
N LEU A 80 -17.24 3.88 10.17
CA LEU A 80 -17.37 2.57 9.54
C LEU A 80 -18.26 1.65 10.39
N LYS A 81 -17.99 1.56 11.69
CA LYS A 81 -18.74 0.71 12.62
C LYS A 81 -20.18 1.15 12.78
N ALA A 82 -20.46 2.45 12.79
CA ALA A 82 -21.82 2.98 12.91
C ALA A 82 -22.73 2.61 11.72
N TYR A 83 -22.16 2.23 10.58
CA TYR A 83 -22.90 1.85 9.38
C TYR A 83 -23.01 0.34 9.13
N GLU A 84 -22.52 -0.50 10.05
CA GLU A 84 -22.58 -1.97 9.95
C GLU A 84 -23.99 -2.49 9.71
N ASP A 85 -24.91 -2.15 10.58
CA ASP A 85 -26.31 -2.58 10.46
C ASP A 85 -26.98 -2.06 9.18
N LYS A 86 -26.72 -0.79 8.86
CA LYS A 86 -27.35 -0.13 7.70
C LYS A 86 -26.95 -0.76 6.37
N TYR A 87 -25.71 -1.21 6.24
CA TYR A 87 -25.17 -1.78 4.99
C TYR A 87 -24.90 -3.28 5.07
N CYS A 88 -25.27 -3.92 6.20
CA CYS A 88 -25.19 -5.37 6.42
C CYS A 88 -23.76 -5.93 6.25
N TYR A 89 -22.77 -5.31 6.88
CA TYR A 89 -21.41 -5.84 7.00
C TYR A 89 -20.97 -5.85 8.47
N SER A 90 -19.90 -6.55 8.76
CA SER A 90 -19.18 -6.45 10.03
C SER A 90 -17.79 -5.86 9.78
N SER A 91 -17.25 -5.11 10.74
CA SER A 91 -15.90 -4.54 10.60
C SER A 91 -14.95 -4.99 11.72
N TYR A 92 -13.69 -5.09 11.36
CA TYR A 92 -12.60 -5.38 12.29
C TYR A 92 -11.48 -4.36 12.11
N VAL A 93 -11.03 -3.78 13.20
CA VAL A 93 -9.94 -2.79 13.21
C VAL A 93 -8.68 -3.46 13.69
N ILE A 94 -7.64 -3.44 12.86
CA ILE A 94 -6.31 -3.93 13.20
C ILE A 94 -5.50 -2.77 13.76
N GLU A 95 -4.96 -2.95 14.96
CA GLU A 95 -4.01 -2.02 15.55
C GLU A 95 -2.68 -2.05 14.78
N LYS A 96 -1.94 -0.95 14.87
CA LYS A 96 -0.64 -0.87 14.22
C LYS A 96 0.36 -1.80 14.87
N GLU A 97 1.07 -2.51 14.03
CA GLU A 97 2.19 -3.34 14.48
C GLU A 97 3.37 -2.47 14.93
N THR A 98 4.08 -2.98 15.93
CA THR A 98 5.28 -2.32 16.47
C THR A 98 6.49 -3.23 16.36
N TYR A 99 7.65 -2.62 16.14
CA TYR A 99 8.93 -3.29 16.24
C TYR A 99 9.85 -2.48 17.19
N ASN A 100 10.39 -3.14 18.21
CA ASN A 100 11.19 -2.48 19.28
C ASN A 100 10.46 -1.26 19.89
N ASN A 101 9.19 -1.41 20.25
CA ASN A 101 8.32 -0.37 20.83
C ASN A 101 8.10 0.87 19.93
N THR A 102 8.37 0.76 18.63
CA THR A 102 8.15 1.82 17.65
C THR A 102 7.15 1.36 16.62
N GLU A 103 6.13 2.18 16.31
CA GLU A 103 5.15 1.88 15.27
C GLU A 103 5.82 1.71 13.91
N ILE A 104 5.50 0.61 13.23
CA ILE A 104 5.94 0.37 11.85
C ILE A 104 5.24 1.34 10.91
N SER A 105 6.03 2.06 10.10
CA SER A 105 5.51 3.00 9.12
C SER A 105 6.21 2.87 7.77
N SER A 106 5.51 3.24 6.71
CA SER A 106 6.11 3.28 5.37
C SER A 106 7.32 4.23 5.28
N THR A 107 7.33 5.29 6.07
CA THR A 107 8.47 6.21 6.14
C THR A 107 9.69 5.53 6.73
N TRP A 108 9.52 4.78 7.82
CA TRP A 108 10.61 4.04 8.42
C TRP A 108 11.16 2.98 7.47
N ILE A 109 10.28 2.20 6.84
CA ILE A 109 10.70 1.18 5.86
C ILE A 109 11.50 1.81 4.72
N ARG A 110 11.08 2.95 4.15
CA ARG A 110 11.84 3.65 3.08
C ARG A 110 13.22 4.09 3.56
N ASN A 111 13.32 4.63 4.76
CA ASN A 111 14.60 5.04 5.33
C ASN A 111 15.57 3.86 5.47
N GLU A 112 15.08 2.69 5.90
CA GLU A 112 15.93 1.50 6.04
C GLU A 112 16.32 0.91 4.66
N ILE A 113 15.43 0.99 3.66
CA ILE A 113 15.79 0.66 2.26
C ILE A 113 16.90 1.58 1.74
N GLU A 114 16.80 2.89 1.99
CA GLU A 114 17.83 3.86 1.56
C GLU A 114 19.18 3.62 2.24
N LYS A 115 19.17 3.17 3.50
CA LYS A 115 20.40 2.75 4.22
C LYS A 115 20.91 1.38 3.79
N SER A 116 20.16 0.65 2.95
CA SER A 116 20.45 -0.73 2.56
C SER A 116 20.43 -1.73 3.74
N ASP A 117 19.76 -1.41 4.84
CA ASP A 117 19.53 -2.35 5.94
C ASP A 117 18.33 -3.28 5.64
N LEU A 118 18.57 -4.21 4.71
CA LEU A 118 17.55 -5.18 4.29
C LEU A 118 17.16 -6.16 5.39
N SER A 119 18.00 -6.35 6.41
CA SER A 119 17.66 -7.17 7.58
C SER A 119 16.54 -6.55 8.39
N THR A 120 16.64 -5.25 8.68
CA THR A 120 15.58 -4.50 9.36
C THR A 120 14.35 -4.36 8.47
N VAL A 121 14.52 -4.09 7.17
CA VAL A 121 13.39 -4.02 6.21
C VAL A 121 12.57 -5.31 6.21
N LYS A 122 13.22 -6.49 6.21
CA LYS A 122 12.51 -7.78 6.29
C LYS A 122 11.66 -7.90 7.56
N LYS A 123 12.20 -7.47 8.72
CA LYS A 123 11.47 -7.51 9.98
C LYS A 123 10.26 -6.57 10.00
N LEU A 124 10.40 -5.39 9.40
CA LEU A 124 9.33 -4.40 9.32
C LEU A 124 8.24 -4.77 8.31
N LEU A 125 8.59 -5.44 7.20
CA LEU A 125 7.66 -5.88 6.17
C LEU A 125 7.00 -7.24 6.48
N GLY A 126 7.66 -8.10 7.29
CA GLY A 126 7.25 -9.49 7.50
C GLY A 126 7.59 -10.44 6.34
N TYR A 127 8.25 -9.94 5.29
CA TYR A 127 8.71 -10.73 4.13
C TYR A 127 10.01 -10.17 3.57
N ASP A 128 10.69 -10.97 2.72
CA ASP A 128 11.92 -10.52 2.07
C ASP A 128 11.61 -9.41 1.05
N TYR A 129 12.26 -8.25 1.21
CA TYR A 129 12.14 -7.18 0.23
C TYR A 129 12.67 -7.63 -1.13
N PHE A 130 11.90 -7.42 -2.15
CA PHE A 130 12.26 -7.73 -3.53
C PHE A 130 11.83 -6.61 -4.47
N PHE A 131 12.35 -6.63 -5.67
CA PHE A 131 11.86 -5.81 -6.77
C PHE A 131 11.81 -6.63 -8.05
N LYS A 132 10.84 -6.31 -8.91
CA LYS A 132 10.75 -6.85 -10.26
C LYS A 132 11.32 -5.84 -11.24
N GLY A 133 12.08 -6.29 -12.21
CA GLY A 133 12.63 -5.42 -13.23
C GLY A 133 13.07 -6.17 -14.46
N LYS A 134 13.14 -5.47 -15.59
CA LYS A 134 13.67 -6.03 -16.84
C LYS A 134 15.20 -5.99 -16.78
N VAL A 135 15.83 -7.14 -17.02
CA VAL A 135 17.26 -7.20 -17.19
C VAL A 135 17.64 -6.50 -18.50
N VAL A 136 18.46 -5.49 -18.41
CA VAL A 136 18.98 -4.75 -19.57
C VAL A 136 20.48 -4.89 -19.66
N HIS A 137 21.01 -4.82 -20.88
CA HIS A 137 22.44 -4.76 -21.05
C HIS A 137 22.97 -3.41 -20.57
N GLY A 138 23.74 -3.43 -19.48
CA GLY A 138 24.45 -2.26 -18.98
C GLY A 138 25.64 -1.89 -19.91
N LYS A 139 26.42 -0.89 -19.50
CA LYS A 139 27.59 -0.39 -20.25
C LYS A 139 28.70 -1.43 -20.47
N GLN A 140 28.50 -2.69 -20.13
CA GLN A 140 29.40 -3.84 -20.29
C GLN A 140 30.82 -3.64 -19.73
N LEU A 141 31.01 -2.64 -18.86
CA LEU A 141 32.30 -2.35 -18.24
C LEU A 141 32.89 -3.55 -17.47
N GLY A 142 32.03 -4.46 -16.98
CA GLY A 142 32.46 -5.69 -16.33
C GLY A 142 33.20 -6.66 -17.26
N ARG A 143 32.91 -6.61 -18.57
CA ARG A 143 33.61 -7.45 -19.56
C ARG A 143 35.12 -7.07 -19.71
N THR A 144 35.42 -5.79 -19.53
CA THR A 144 36.80 -5.30 -19.59
C THR A 144 37.65 -5.72 -18.39
N ILE A 145 37.00 -6.14 -17.29
CA ILE A 145 37.65 -6.60 -16.05
C ILE A 145 37.28 -8.06 -15.69
N GLY A 146 36.75 -8.83 -16.67
CA GLY A 146 36.51 -10.27 -16.52
C GLY A 146 35.22 -10.65 -15.77
N PHE A 147 34.35 -9.69 -15.42
CA PHE A 147 33.10 -9.97 -14.72
C PHE A 147 31.89 -9.49 -15.53
N PRO A 148 31.07 -10.39 -16.12
CA PRO A 148 29.83 -10.00 -16.78
C PRO A 148 28.82 -9.49 -15.73
N LYS A 149 28.39 -8.24 -15.86
CA LYS A 149 27.32 -7.66 -15.02
C LYS A 149 26.07 -7.46 -15.85
N SER A 150 24.94 -7.88 -15.30
CA SER A 150 23.61 -7.49 -15.74
C SER A 150 23.08 -6.41 -14.81
N GLU A 151 22.43 -5.39 -15.36
CA GLU A 151 21.74 -4.36 -14.57
C GLU A 151 20.23 -4.61 -14.66
N ALA A 152 19.55 -4.61 -13.52
CA ALA A 152 18.09 -4.66 -13.47
C ALA A 152 17.55 -3.23 -13.36
N LYS A 153 16.67 -2.83 -14.27
CA LYS A 153 15.88 -1.61 -14.14
C LYS A 153 14.51 -1.97 -13.58
N ARG A 154 14.09 -1.26 -12.53
CA ARG A 154 12.75 -1.33 -12.02
C ARG A 154 11.79 -0.76 -13.07
N SER A 155 10.76 -1.50 -13.44
CA SER A 155 9.69 -1.07 -14.34
C SER A 155 8.69 -0.17 -13.63
#